data_89398fedf0429af607a20b8675e73e27
#
_entry.id   89398fedf0429af607a20b8675e73e27
#
_cell.length_a   1.000
_cell.length_b   1.000
_cell.length_c   1.000
_cell.angle_alpha   90.00
_cell.angle_beta   90.00
_cell.angle_gamma   90.00
#
_symmetry.space_group_name_H-M   'P 1'
#
loop_
_entity.id
_entity.type
_entity.pdbx_description
1 polymer ?
#
loop_
_entity_poly.entity_id
_entity_poly.type
_entity_poly.pdbx_seq_one_letter_code
_entity_poly.pdbx_strand_id
1 'polypeptide(L)'
;MTANQWDGLRGQAQELHEAREAALVHCRKLGQLAARSIRHVHRRQFDEARALLAEARAAAELARGVLAPFPQLNTAYLHDTEKEMVEAAAVLAIIDAAPLPTCESLGSQLMAYLNGMGEAASEVRRFALDERRAGNLANAERILGEMESIYEELITFDYADSLTNGLRRTCDALRAVIERTRSDLTVTASQQALVQELRASRARLD
;
A
#
# COMPACT_ATOMS: atom_id res chain seq x y z
N MET A 1 -4.69 6.31 -50.61
CA MET A 1 -4.31 5.30 -49.60
C MET A 1 -4.65 3.94 -50.18
N THR A 2 -3.69 3.04 -50.28
CA THR A 2 -3.87 1.69 -50.88
C THR A 2 -4.39 0.71 -49.82
N ALA A 3 -5.11 -0.35 -50.27
CA ALA A 3 -5.63 -1.41 -49.38
C ALA A 3 -4.51 -1.99 -48.48
N ASN A 4 -3.32 -2.17 -48.99
CA ASN A 4 -2.13 -2.67 -48.30
C ASN A 4 -1.71 -1.81 -47.10
N GLN A 5 -1.94 -0.47 -47.13
CA GLN A 5 -1.62 0.43 -45.99
C GLN A 5 -2.57 0.19 -44.81
N TRP A 6 -3.85 -0.06 -45.08
CA TRP A 6 -4.83 -0.36 -44.06
C TRP A 6 -4.60 -1.73 -43.38
N ASP A 7 -4.12 -2.72 -44.15
CA ASP A 7 -3.80 -4.03 -43.57
C ASP A 7 -2.61 -3.96 -42.62
N GLY A 8 -1.58 -3.19 -42.97
CA GLY A 8 -0.46 -2.92 -42.05
C GLY A 8 -0.89 -2.25 -40.73
N LEU A 9 -1.79 -1.26 -40.81
CA LEU A 9 -2.33 -0.59 -39.61
C LEU A 9 -3.20 -1.53 -38.76
N ARG A 10 -4.00 -2.41 -39.40
CA ARG A 10 -4.77 -3.45 -38.68
C ARG A 10 -3.85 -4.41 -37.93
N GLY A 11 -2.74 -4.86 -38.55
CA GLY A 11 -1.74 -5.71 -37.95
C GLY A 11 -1.16 -5.07 -36.66
N GLN A 12 -0.71 -3.80 -36.74
CA GLN A 12 -0.19 -3.06 -35.59
C GLN A 12 -1.25 -2.91 -34.48
N ALA A 13 -2.49 -2.59 -34.83
CA ALA A 13 -3.57 -2.48 -33.85
C ALA A 13 -3.86 -3.82 -33.15
N GLN A 14 -3.78 -4.94 -33.89
CA GLN A 14 -3.94 -6.27 -33.34
C GLN A 14 -2.83 -6.63 -32.35
N GLU A 15 -1.57 -6.34 -32.67
CA GLU A 15 -0.43 -6.55 -31.76
C GLU A 15 -0.59 -5.76 -30.45
N LEU A 16 -0.99 -4.48 -30.52
CA LEU A 16 -1.28 -3.66 -29.36
C LEU A 16 -2.42 -4.23 -28.52
N HIS A 17 -3.48 -4.69 -29.16
CA HIS A 17 -4.61 -5.31 -28.48
C HIS A 17 -4.20 -6.58 -27.73
N GLU A 18 -3.45 -7.47 -28.38
CA GLU A 18 -2.97 -8.71 -27.78
C GLU A 18 -2.04 -8.47 -26.60
N ALA A 19 -1.10 -7.53 -26.73
CA ALA A 19 -0.20 -7.12 -25.63
C ALA A 19 -0.99 -6.57 -24.45
N ARG A 20 -1.98 -5.70 -24.71
CA ARG A 20 -2.85 -5.17 -23.67
C ARG A 20 -3.62 -6.26 -22.93
N GLU A 21 -4.27 -7.18 -23.65
CA GLU A 21 -5.04 -8.26 -23.04
C GLU A 21 -4.14 -9.21 -22.22
N ALA A 22 -2.95 -9.55 -22.73
CA ALA A 22 -1.99 -10.36 -22.00
C ALA A 22 -1.54 -9.66 -20.69
N ALA A 23 -1.22 -8.36 -20.75
CA ALA A 23 -0.85 -7.58 -19.55
C ALA A 23 -1.98 -7.53 -18.53
N LEU A 24 -3.23 -7.34 -18.96
CA LEU A 24 -4.40 -7.33 -18.08
C LEU A 24 -4.61 -8.63 -17.31
N VAL A 25 -4.27 -9.78 -17.90
CA VAL A 25 -4.32 -11.08 -17.19
C VAL A 25 -3.35 -11.06 -16.00
N HIS A 26 -2.11 -10.60 -16.20
CA HIS A 26 -1.10 -10.52 -15.15
C HIS A 26 -1.45 -9.46 -14.09
N CYS A 27 -1.96 -8.30 -14.50
CA CYS A 27 -2.40 -7.25 -13.58
C CYS A 27 -3.55 -7.72 -12.68
N ARG A 28 -4.56 -8.40 -13.22
CA ARG A 28 -5.66 -8.97 -12.41
C ARG A 28 -5.14 -9.99 -11.38
N LYS A 29 -4.20 -10.85 -11.77
CA LYS A 29 -3.56 -11.81 -10.86
C LYS A 29 -2.79 -11.07 -9.76
N LEU A 30 -2.00 -10.06 -10.14
CA LEU A 30 -1.25 -9.22 -9.23
C LEU A 30 -2.15 -8.60 -8.15
N GLY A 31 -3.20 -7.87 -8.52
CA GLY A 31 -4.13 -7.25 -7.57
C GLY A 31 -4.80 -8.27 -6.65
N GLN A 32 -5.23 -9.42 -7.18
CA GLN A 32 -5.80 -10.50 -6.35
C GLN A 32 -4.82 -11.03 -5.30
N LEU A 33 -3.55 -11.21 -5.66
CA LEU A 33 -2.51 -11.70 -4.77
C LEU A 33 -2.17 -10.66 -3.70
N ALA A 34 -2.02 -9.38 -4.07
CA ALA A 34 -1.78 -8.28 -3.15
C ALA A 34 -2.90 -8.15 -2.11
N ALA A 35 -4.16 -8.09 -2.54
CA ALA A 35 -5.31 -8.02 -1.66
C ALA A 35 -5.44 -9.26 -0.74
N ARG A 36 -5.06 -10.44 -1.21
CA ARG A 36 -5.01 -11.65 -0.37
C ARG A 36 -3.89 -11.56 0.65
N SER A 37 -2.71 -11.06 0.29
CA SER A 37 -1.58 -10.86 1.20
C SER A 37 -1.99 -9.97 2.38
N ILE A 38 -2.60 -8.82 2.13
CA ILE A 38 -3.11 -7.91 3.19
C ILE A 38 -4.08 -8.65 4.13
N ARG A 39 -5.01 -9.44 3.58
CA ARG A 39 -5.94 -10.23 4.42
C ARG A 39 -5.24 -11.25 5.32
N HIS A 40 -4.15 -11.87 4.85
CA HIS A 40 -3.34 -12.79 5.66
C HIS A 40 -2.57 -12.03 6.75
N VAL A 41 -2.04 -10.83 6.44
CA VAL A 41 -1.41 -9.97 7.45
C VAL A 41 -2.38 -9.64 8.58
N HIS A 42 -3.62 -9.24 8.28
CA HIS A 42 -4.63 -8.98 9.31
C HIS A 42 -5.00 -10.19 10.16
N ARG A 43 -4.78 -11.40 9.65
CA ARG A 43 -4.97 -12.66 10.39
C ARG A 43 -3.70 -13.13 11.10
N ARG A 44 -2.62 -12.34 11.05
CA ARG A 44 -1.29 -12.69 11.59
C ARG A 44 -0.67 -13.95 10.94
N GLN A 45 -1.04 -14.24 9.71
CA GLN A 45 -0.53 -15.32 8.88
C GLN A 45 0.59 -14.76 7.97
N PHE A 46 1.74 -14.43 8.58
CA PHE A 46 2.78 -13.66 7.90
C PHE A 46 3.53 -14.45 6.83
N ASP A 47 3.71 -15.76 7.00
CA ASP A 47 4.40 -16.58 6.02
C ASP A 47 3.58 -16.76 4.75
N GLU A 48 2.26 -16.96 4.90
CA GLU A 48 1.33 -16.98 3.77
C GLU A 48 1.25 -15.62 3.07
N ALA A 49 1.29 -14.54 3.83
CA ALA A 49 1.32 -13.18 3.26
C ALA A 49 2.59 -12.94 2.43
N ARG A 50 3.76 -13.37 2.92
CA ARG A 50 5.04 -13.28 2.20
C ARG A 50 5.04 -14.12 0.91
N ALA A 51 4.50 -15.34 0.96
CA ALA A 51 4.40 -16.21 -0.20
C ALA A 51 3.52 -15.57 -1.28
N LEU A 52 2.35 -15.05 -0.92
CA LEU A 52 1.45 -14.36 -1.84
C LEU A 52 2.09 -13.09 -2.44
N LEU A 53 2.86 -12.35 -1.64
CA LEU A 53 3.56 -11.15 -2.11
C LEU A 53 4.68 -11.51 -3.10
N ALA A 54 5.40 -12.61 -2.90
CA ALA A 54 6.38 -13.10 -3.85
C ALA A 54 5.73 -13.46 -5.21
N GLU A 55 4.58 -14.14 -5.19
CA GLU A 55 3.81 -14.43 -6.40
C GLU A 55 3.28 -13.13 -7.07
N ALA A 56 2.87 -12.12 -6.27
CA ALA A 56 2.44 -10.83 -6.76
C ALA A 56 3.56 -10.10 -7.52
N ARG A 57 4.79 -10.10 -6.97
CA ARG A 57 5.97 -9.54 -7.64
C ARG A 57 6.27 -10.22 -8.97
N ALA A 58 6.22 -11.55 -9.02
CA ALA A 58 6.40 -12.29 -10.27
C ALA A 58 5.33 -11.93 -11.32
N ALA A 59 4.07 -11.75 -10.91
CA ALA A 59 3.00 -11.31 -11.81
C ALA A 59 3.23 -9.87 -12.32
N ALA A 60 3.76 -8.96 -11.49
CA ALA A 60 4.12 -7.60 -11.89
C ALA A 60 5.27 -7.60 -12.93
N GLU A 61 6.29 -8.43 -12.73
CA GLU A 61 7.40 -8.58 -13.69
C GLU A 61 6.90 -9.08 -15.05
N LEU A 62 6.00 -10.06 -15.06
CA LEU A 62 5.39 -10.56 -16.30
C LEU A 62 4.57 -9.47 -17.01
N ALA A 63 3.77 -8.71 -16.27
CA ALA A 63 3.00 -7.59 -16.84
C ALA A 63 3.91 -6.54 -17.47
N ARG A 64 4.98 -6.15 -16.79
CA ARG A 64 6.00 -5.20 -17.30
C ARG A 64 6.70 -5.75 -18.53
N GLY A 65 7.10 -7.03 -18.52
CA GLY A 65 7.73 -7.68 -19.66
C GLY A 65 6.87 -7.67 -20.92
N VAL A 66 5.58 -7.94 -20.79
CA VAL A 66 4.61 -7.85 -21.91
C VAL A 66 4.48 -6.43 -22.44
N LEU A 67 4.50 -5.41 -21.57
CA LEU A 67 4.30 -4.01 -21.96
C LEU A 67 5.57 -3.30 -22.45
N ALA A 68 6.75 -3.81 -22.11
CA ALA A 68 8.02 -3.15 -22.45
C ALA A 68 8.21 -2.85 -23.94
N PRO A 69 7.79 -3.69 -24.90
CA PRO A 69 7.86 -3.37 -26.33
C PRO A 69 6.83 -2.34 -26.80
N PHE A 70 5.85 -1.99 -25.98
CA PHE A 70 4.68 -1.18 -26.38
C PHE A 70 4.51 0.07 -25.48
N PRO A 71 5.46 1.01 -25.50
CA PRO A 71 5.44 2.19 -24.60
C PRO A 71 4.25 3.13 -24.86
N GLN A 72 3.59 3.01 -26.01
CA GLN A 72 2.41 3.79 -26.38
C GLN A 72 1.11 3.29 -25.70
N LEU A 73 1.12 2.10 -25.08
CA LEU A 73 -0.04 1.59 -24.36
C LEU A 73 -0.23 2.37 -23.05
N ASN A 74 -1.48 2.69 -22.75
CA ASN A 74 -1.82 3.25 -21.45
C ASN A 74 -1.63 2.17 -20.37
N THR A 75 -0.81 2.47 -19.37
CA THR A 75 -0.44 1.55 -18.29
C THR A 75 -1.13 1.86 -16.95
N ALA A 76 -2.22 2.63 -16.94
CA ALA A 76 -2.95 2.98 -15.72
C ALA A 76 -3.35 1.73 -14.90
N TYR A 77 -3.79 0.66 -15.58
CA TYR A 77 -4.13 -0.61 -14.93
C TYR A 77 -2.91 -1.31 -14.29
N LEU A 78 -1.71 -1.12 -14.83
CA LEU A 78 -0.47 -1.61 -14.20
C LEU A 78 -0.14 -0.75 -12.98
N HIS A 79 -0.22 0.58 -13.10
CA HIS A 79 -0.03 1.51 -11.99
C HIS A 79 -0.93 1.15 -10.79
N ASP A 80 -2.23 0.94 -11.02
CA ASP A 80 -3.17 0.64 -9.95
C ASP A 80 -2.84 -0.67 -9.24
N THR A 81 -2.47 -1.70 -9.98
CA THR A 81 -2.13 -3.00 -9.39
C THR A 81 -0.74 -3.04 -8.76
N GLU A 82 0.23 -2.31 -9.27
CA GLU A 82 1.52 -2.10 -8.60
C GLU A 82 1.35 -1.31 -7.29
N LYS A 83 0.48 -0.32 -7.24
CA LYS A 83 0.11 0.41 -6.03
C LYS A 83 -0.41 -0.53 -4.95
N GLU A 84 -1.34 -1.45 -5.29
CA GLU A 84 -1.82 -2.48 -4.36
C GLU A 84 -0.71 -3.45 -3.89
N MET A 85 0.26 -3.77 -4.75
CA MET A 85 1.42 -4.57 -4.36
C MET A 85 2.33 -3.84 -3.38
N VAL A 86 2.58 -2.55 -3.62
CA VAL A 86 3.36 -1.70 -2.71
C VAL A 86 2.66 -1.60 -1.36
N GLU A 87 1.36 -1.34 -1.36
CA GLU A 87 0.54 -1.33 -0.16
C GLU A 87 0.70 -2.63 0.65
N ALA A 88 0.53 -3.78 0.01
CA ALA A 88 0.67 -5.08 0.66
C ALA A 88 2.07 -5.30 1.26
N ALA A 89 3.12 -4.90 0.54
CA ALA A 89 4.50 -5.02 0.99
C ALA A 89 4.81 -4.10 2.17
N ALA A 90 4.34 -2.85 2.12
CA ALA A 90 4.55 -1.87 3.17
C ALA A 90 3.74 -2.22 4.43
N VAL A 91 2.46 -2.63 4.29
CA VAL A 91 1.64 -3.10 5.41
C VAL A 91 2.32 -4.25 6.15
N LEU A 92 2.82 -5.24 5.41
CA LEU A 92 3.55 -6.37 6.00
C LEU A 92 4.80 -5.89 6.75
N ALA A 93 5.60 -5.01 6.14
CA ALA A 93 6.83 -4.49 6.75
C ALA A 93 6.55 -3.69 8.04
N ILE A 94 5.58 -2.79 8.02
CA ILE A 94 5.19 -1.97 9.19
C ILE A 94 4.74 -2.86 10.35
N ILE A 95 3.91 -3.86 10.07
CA ILE A 95 3.35 -4.73 11.11
C ILE A 95 4.42 -5.66 11.69
N ASP A 96 5.32 -6.16 10.84
CA ASP A 96 6.43 -7.05 11.22
C ASP A 96 7.63 -6.29 11.81
N ALA A 97 7.55 -4.96 11.93
CA ALA A 97 8.64 -4.07 12.35
C ALA A 97 9.94 -4.28 11.52
N ALA A 98 9.78 -4.58 10.24
CA ALA A 98 10.86 -4.75 9.28
C ALA A 98 11.10 -3.45 8.50
N PRO A 99 12.29 -3.27 7.87
CA PRO A 99 12.53 -2.13 6.99
C PRO A 99 11.52 -2.03 5.86
N LEU A 100 11.06 -0.81 5.57
CA LEU A 100 10.16 -0.57 4.45
C LEU A 100 10.80 -0.97 3.11
N PRO A 101 10.06 -1.61 2.21
CA PRO A 101 10.58 -1.93 0.89
C PRO A 101 10.83 -0.65 0.09
N THR A 102 11.89 -0.61 -0.70
CA THR A 102 12.16 0.52 -1.60
C THR A 102 11.43 0.35 -2.92
N CYS A 103 11.20 1.47 -3.64
CA CYS A 103 10.64 1.46 -4.99
C CYS A 103 11.45 0.53 -5.92
N GLU A 104 12.78 0.60 -5.85
CA GLU A 104 13.68 -0.24 -6.62
C GLU A 104 13.54 -1.73 -6.27
N SER A 105 13.50 -2.08 -4.97
CA SER A 105 13.36 -3.47 -4.53
C SER A 105 12.06 -4.12 -4.97
N LEU A 106 10.99 -3.33 -5.16
CA LEU A 106 9.71 -3.78 -5.67
C LEU A 106 9.63 -3.73 -7.21
N GLY A 107 10.54 -3.00 -7.85
CA GLY A 107 10.52 -2.75 -9.29
C GLY A 107 9.27 -2.00 -9.74
N SER A 108 8.58 -1.29 -8.86
CA SER A 108 7.35 -0.58 -9.16
C SER A 108 7.59 0.76 -9.85
N GLN A 109 6.57 1.28 -10.51
CA GLN A 109 6.57 2.66 -10.99
C GLN A 109 6.61 3.63 -9.80
N LEU A 110 7.36 4.73 -9.93
CA LEU A 110 7.53 5.71 -8.86
C LEU A 110 6.19 6.20 -8.26
N MET A 111 5.24 6.58 -9.10
CA MET A 111 3.95 7.10 -8.62
C MET A 111 3.05 6.03 -8.03
N ALA A 112 3.15 4.79 -8.49
CA ALA A 112 2.51 3.63 -7.86
C ALA A 112 3.11 3.37 -6.47
N TYR A 113 4.43 3.49 -6.33
CA TYR A 113 5.11 3.36 -5.05
C TYR A 113 4.65 4.43 -4.05
N LEU A 114 4.69 5.72 -4.41
CA LEU A 114 4.31 6.81 -3.51
C LEU A 114 2.85 6.69 -3.06
N ASN A 115 1.92 6.45 -3.98
CA ASN A 115 0.51 6.27 -3.64
C ASN A 115 0.29 5.01 -2.79
N GLY A 116 0.96 3.89 -3.11
CA GLY A 116 0.86 2.65 -2.35
C GLY A 116 1.39 2.76 -0.92
N MET A 117 2.47 3.52 -0.70
CA MET A 117 2.96 3.83 0.65
C MET A 117 1.92 4.61 1.47
N GLY A 118 1.24 5.59 0.86
CA GLY A 118 0.19 6.35 1.54
C GLY A 118 -1.05 5.51 1.86
N GLU A 119 -1.44 4.59 0.98
CA GLU A 119 -2.53 3.63 1.23
C GLU A 119 -2.14 2.65 2.34
N ALA A 120 -0.91 2.12 2.32
CA ALA A 120 -0.40 1.25 3.38
C ALA A 120 -0.41 1.92 4.76
N ALA A 121 0.07 3.17 4.84
CA ALA A 121 0.04 3.94 6.07
C ALA A 121 -1.39 4.15 6.59
N SER A 122 -2.38 4.24 5.71
CA SER A 122 -3.80 4.31 6.10
C SER A 122 -4.34 2.94 6.55
N GLU A 123 -3.97 1.85 5.88
CA GLU A 123 -4.46 0.49 6.15
C GLU A 123 -3.97 -0.04 7.51
N VAL A 124 -2.74 0.28 7.91
CA VAL A 124 -2.19 -0.20 9.19
C VAL A 124 -2.89 0.38 10.42
N ARG A 125 -3.73 1.44 10.27
CA ARG A 125 -4.58 1.94 11.35
C ARG A 125 -5.40 0.81 12.00
N ARG A 126 -5.98 -0.06 11.19
CA ARG A 126 -6.77 -1.19 11.71
C ARG A 126 -5.96 -2.03 12.69
N PHE A 127 -4.71 -2.34 12.33
CA PHE A 127 -3.83 -3.12 13.18
C PHE A 127 -3.43 -2.34 14.45
N ALA A 128 -3.15 -1.05 14.36
CA ALA A 128 -2.88 -0.19 15.52
C ALA A 128 -4.03 -0.22 16.52
N LEU A 129 -5.29 -0.15 16.05
CA LEU A 129 -6.46 -0.24 16.91
C LEU A 129 -6.65 -1.64 17.53
N ASP A 130 -6.30 -2.70 16.82
CA ASP A 130 -6.33 -4.06 17.36
C ASP A 130 -5.25 -4.25 18.44
N GLU A 131 -4.03 -3.72 18.25
CA GLU A 131 -2.97 -3.68 19.27
C GLU A 131 -3.42 -2.89 20.51
N ARG A 132 -4.05 -1.73 20.32
CA ARG A 132 -4.63 -0.95 21.42
C ARG A 132 -5.66 -1.79 22.20
N ARG A 133 -6.57 -2.48 21.53
CA ARG A 133 -7.58 -3.36 22.17
C ARG A 133 -6.96 -4.52 22.93
N ALA A 134 -5.83 -5.04 22.45
CA ALA A 134 -5.05 -6.09 23.11
C ALA A 134 -4.22 -5.56 24.31
N GLY A 135 -4.20 -4.26 24.54
CA GLY A 135 -3.40 -3.62 25.58
C GLY A 135 -1.96 -3.30 25.19
N ASN A 136 -1.57 -3.52 23.95
CA ASN A 136 -0.22 -3.29 23.41
C ASN A 136 -0.07 -1.84 22.92
N LEU A 137 -0.25 -0.87 23.81
CA LEU A 137 -0.23 0.55 23.45
C LEU A 137 1.10 0.96 22.82
N ALA A 138 2.23 0.46 23.31
CA ALA A 138 3.55 0.77 22.76
C ALA A 138 3.67 0.38 21.27
N ASN A 139 3.12 -0.77 20.85
CA ASN A 139 3.13 -1.17 19.46
C ASN A 139 2.14 -0.34 18.62
N ALA A 140 0.99 0.02 19.18
CA ALA A 140 0.05 0.92 18.51
C ALA A 140 0.67 2.31 18.25
N GLU A 141 1.41 2.88 19.22
CA GLU A 141 2.14 4.14 19.07
C GLU A 141 3.29 4.03 18.05
N ARG A 142 4.02 2.92 18.04
CA ARG A 142 5.05 2.67 17.01
C ARG A 142 4.44 2.72 15.61
N ILE A 143 3.30 2.04 15.41
CA ILE A 143 2.61 2.03 14.10
C ILE A 143 2.14 3.44 13.74
N LEU A 144 1.62 4.22 14.69
CA LEU A 144 1.28 5.62 14.44
C LEU A 144 2.50 6.42 14.00
N GLY A 145 3.67 6.22 14.63
CA GLY A 145 4.93 6.86 14.24
C GLY A 145 5.34 6.53 12.79
N GLU A 146 5.17 5.28 12.35
CA GLU A 146 5.42 4.89 10.95
C GLU A 146 4.45 5.58 9.98
N MET A 147 3.15 5.69 10.34
CA MET A 147 2.17 6.41 9.53
C MET A 147 2.56 7.88 9.37
N GLU A 148 3.00 8.52 10.44
CA GLU A 148 3.44 9.93 10.48
C GLU A 148 4.70 10.13 9.63
N SER A 149 5.71 9.27 9.79
CA SER A 149 6.95 9.34 9.02
C SER A 149 6.69 9.19 7.51
N ILE A 150 5.83 8.25 7.11
CA ILE A 150 5.46 8.09 5.70
C ILE A 150 4.73 9.35 5.19
N TYR A 151 3.81 9.91 5.97
CA TYR A 151 3.09 11.13 5.59
C TYR A 151 4.04 12.32 5.40
N GLU A 152 4.96 12.53 6.33
CA GLU A 152 5.95 13.63 6.28
C GLU A 152 6.81 13.57 5.01
N GLU A 153 7.22 12.37 4.59
CA GLU A 153 7.95 12.20 3.33
C GLU A 153 7.05 12.44 2.11
N LEU A 154 5.83 11.88 2.08
CA LEU A 154 4.95 11.97 0.92
C LEU A 154 4.50 13.40 0.60
N ILE A 155 4.29 14.25 1.60
CA ILE A 155 3.89 15.66 1.39
C ILE A 155 4.98 16.51 0.74
N THR A 156 6.24 16.03 0.73
CA THR A 156 7.35 16.73 0.06
C THR A 156 7.26 16.61 -1.48
N PHE A 157 6.50 15.65 -2.00
CA PHE A 157 6.29 15.45 -3.45
C PHE A 157 5.16 16.36 -3.97
N ASP A 158 5.32 17.68 -3.82
CA ASP A 158 4.32 18.68 -4.26
C ASP A 158 4.44 18.97 -5.75
N TYR A 159 4.02 18.02 -6.58
CA TYR A 159 3.96 18.12 -8.03
C TYR A 159 2.52 18.12 -8.54
N ALA A 160 2.35 18.48 -9.83
CA ALA A 160 1.04 18.49 -10.47
C ALA A 160 0.33 17.12 -10.39
N ASP A 161 -0.97 17.12 -10.15
CA ASP A 161 -1.78 15.90 -9.97
C ASP A 161 -1.74 14.97 -11.20
N SER A 162 -1.62 15.56 -12.40
CA SER A 162 -1.43 14.80 -13.65
C SER A 162 -0.13 13.98 -13.70
N LEU A 163 0.88 14.32 -12.90
CA LEU A 163 2.11 13.56 -12.74
C LEU A 163 1.97 12.54 -11.60
N THR A 164 1.40 12.97 -10.46
CA THR A 164 1.42 12.22 -9.21
C THR A 164 0.25 11.23 -9.06
N ASN A 165 -0.64 11.15 -10.06
CA ASN A 165 -1.80 10.25 -10.07
C ASN A 165 -2.64 10.34 -8.77
N GLY A 166 -2.87 11.56 -8.27
CA GLY A 166 -3.73 11.79 -7.12
C GLY A 166 -3.03 11.70 -5.76
N LEU A 167 -1.70 11.77 -5.69
CA LEU A 167 -0.94 11.67 -4.43
C LEU A 167 -1.40 12.70 -3.38
N ARG A 168 -1.73 13.93 -3.79
CA ARG A 168 -2.27 14.94 -2.86
C ARG A 168 -3.53 14.44 -2.15
N ARG A 169 -4.46 13.81 -2.88
CA ARG A 169 -5.68 13.22 -2.30
C ARG A 169 -5.35 12.07 -1.35
N THR A 170 -4.39 11.23 -1.71
CA THR A 170 -3.87 10.16 -0.84
C THR A 170 -3.31 10.74 0.46
N CYS A 171 -2.49 11.80 0.39
CA CYS A 171 -1.95 12.48 1.57
C CYS A 171 -3.03 13.13 2.44
N ASP A 172 -4.04 13.79 1.84
CA ASP A 172 -5.15 14.39 2.59
C ASP A 172 -5.97 13.33 3.33
N ALA A 173 -6.23 12.20 2.70
CA ALA A 173 -6.91 11.07 3.32
C ALA A 173 -6.07 10.47 4.47
N LEU A 174 -4.77 10.26 4.25
CA LEU A 174 -3.84 9.75 5.26
C LEU A 174 -3.74 10.69 6.47
N ARG A 175 -3.64 12.00 6.27
CA ARG A 175 -3.65 12.98 7.35
C ARG A 175 -4.87 12.83 8.25
N ALA A 176 -6.07 12.73 7.66
CA ALA A 176 -7.29 12.53 8.42
C ALA A 176 -7.32 11.19 9.18
N VAL A 177 -6.68 10.14 8.65
CA VAL A 177 -6.53 8.84 9.32
C VAL A 177 -5.56 8.95 10.50
N ILE A 178 -4.42 9.63 10.32
CA ILE A 178 -3.40 9.86 11.37
C ILE A 178 -4.03 10.64 12.53
N GLU A 179 -4.68 11.76 12.27
CA GLU A 179 -5.30 12.60 13.30
C GLU A 179 -6.31 11.81 14.15
N ARG A 180 -7.16 11.00 13.51
CA ARG A 180 -8.11 10.13 14.23
C ARG A 180 -7.40 9.05 15.04
N THR A 181 -6.34 8.44 14.50
CA THR A 181 -5.56 7.41 15.20
C THR A 181 -4.89 7.98 16.42
N ARG A 182 -4.25 9.14 16.29
CA ARG A 182 -3.61 9.88 17.41
C ARG A 182 -4.62 10.20 18.52
N SER A 183 -5.79 10.70 18.16
CA SER A 183 -6.86 10.97 19.11
C SER A 183 -7.29 9.70 19.86
N ASP A 184 -7.52 8.60 19.15
CA ASP A 184 -7.91 7.32 19.74
C ASP A 184 -6.86 6.78 20.72
N LEU A 185 -5.57 6.88 20.40
CA LEU A 185 -4.47 6.42 21.28
C LEU A 185 -4.30 7.32 22.47
N THR A 186 -4.36 8.66 22.31
CA THR A 186 -4.25 9.63 23.39
C THR A 186 -5.34 9.43 24.47
N VAL A 187 -6.58 9.24 24.04
CA VAL A 187 -7.68 8.94 24.99
C VAL A 187 -7.42 7.65 25.76
N THR A 188 -6.93 6.61 25.08
CA THR A 188 -6.62 5.34 25.73
C THR A 188 -5.47 5.46 26.73
N ALA A 189 -4.39 6.17 26.39
CA ALA A 189 -3.27 6.42 27.28
C ALA A 189 -3.71 7.15 28.54
N SER A 190 -4.53 8.19 28.39
CA SER A 190 -5.09 8.95 29.51
C SER A 190 -5.97 8.08 30.43
N GLN A 191 -6.81 7.22 29.84
CA GLN A 191 -7.65 6.28 30.61
C GLN A 191 -6.81 5.26 31.38
N GLN A 192 -5.75 4.71 30.77
CA GLN A 192 -4.84 3.77 31.42
C GLN A 192 -4.09 4.42 32.58
N ALA A 193 -3.59 5.65 32.40
CA ALA A 193 -2.95 6.41 33.46
C ALA A 193 -3.89 6.63 34.65
N LEU A 194 -5.13 7.03 34.39
CA LEU A 194 -6.14 7.21 35.44
C LEU A 194 -6.43 5.90 36.20
N VAL A 195 -6.57 4.78 35.47
CA VAL A 195 -6.79 3.46 36.11
C VAL A 195 -5.61 3.07 36.98
N GLN A 196 -4.36 3.35 36.56
CA GLN A 196 -3.17 3.07 37.35
C GLN A 196 -3.15 3.92 38.64
N GLU A 197 -3.44 5.20 38.55
CA GLU A 197 -3.53 6.10 39.70
C GLU A 197 -4.61 5.64 40.70
N LEU A 198 -5.79 5.26 40.22
CA LEU A 198 -6.88 4.75 41.06
C LEU A 198 -6.46 3.46 41.80
N ARG A 199 -5.79 2.54 41.11
CA ARG A 199 -5.26 1.30 41.73
C ARG A 199 -4.21 1.58 42.77
N ALA A 200 -3.26 2.48 42.46
CA ALA A 200 -2.22 2.90 43.42
C ALA A 200 -2.80 3.61 44.65
N SER A 201 -3.84 4.42 44.46
CA SER A 201 -4.54 5.10 45.56
C SER A 201 -5.28 4.08 46.45
N ARG A 202 -5.96 3.10 45.84
CA ARG A 202 -6.66 2.05 46.58
C ARG A 202 -5.70 1.19 47.39
N ALA A 203 -4.56 0.78 46.83
CA ALA A 203 -3.54 -0.01 47.55
C ALA A 203 -2.86 0.74 48.70
N ARG A 204 -3.04 2.07 48.82
CA ARG A 204 -2.57 2.88 49.95
C ARG A 204 -3.60 3.01 51.07
N LEU A 205 -4.84 2.63 50.83
CA LEU A 205 -5.94 2.71 51.79
C LEU A 205 -6.23 1.37 52.47
N ASP A 206 -5.79 0.27 51.85
CA ASP A 206 -5.79 -1.08 52.40
C ASP A 206 -4.51 -1.35 53.22
#